data_7b01868021573b3aa80e6dc3b85a5d1e
#
_entry.id   7b01868021573b3aa80e6dc3b85a5d1e
#
_cell.length_a   1.000
_cell.length_b   1.000
_cell.length_c   1.000
_cell.angle_alpha   90.00
_cell.angle_beta   90.00
_cell.angle_gamma   90.00
#
_symmetry.space_group_name_H-M   'P 1'
#
loop_
_entity.id
_entity.type
_entity.pdbx_description
1 polymer ?
#
loop_
_entity_poly.entity_id
_entity_poly.type
_entity_poly.pdbx_seq_one_letter_code
_entity_poly.pdbx_strand_id
1 'polypeptide(L)'
;INPSGIYVDVTYGGGGHSQEILKNLNSNGKLIAFDQDQDAIENKSNDSRLNLVKSNFKYLNNFLNYFKINEIDGLLADFGISSHQIDNKDRGFSTRFNSKLDMRMNSAQKIDAKTIVNDYDKDQLEYIFKNFGELRNYKKVTEKIISERAKRPIETTGDLKKILSPLVKVKDENKFL
;
A
#
# COMPACT_ATOMS: atom_id res chain seq x y z
N ILE A 1 -7.68 -8.11 -24.53
CA ILE A 1 -7.47 -6.65 -24.62
C ILE A 1 -7.84 -6.17 -26.01
N ASN A 2 -8.71 -5.14 -26.11
CA ASN A 2 -8.94 -4.41 -27.35
C ASN A 2 -7.74 -3.48 -27.60
N PRO A 3 -6.98 -3.60 -28.71
CA PRO A 3 -5.77 -2.80 -28.92
C PRO A 3 -6.01 -1.29 -28.99
N SER A 4 -7.20 -0.84 -29.37
CA SER A 4 -7.58 0.58 -29.43
C SER A 4 -8.38 1.04 -28.22
N GLY A 5 -8.53 0.18 -27.21
CA GLY A 5 -9.37 0.40 -26.04
C GLY A 5 -8.74 1.36 -25.01
N ILE A 6 -9.58 1.74 -24.04
CA ILE A 6 -9.20 2.56 -22.88
C ILE A 6 -9.19 1.70 -21.63
N TYR A 7 -8.05 1.61 -20.99
CA TYR A 7 -7.86 0.81 -19.78
C TYR A 7 -7.47 1.68 -18.60
N VAL A 8 -7.80 1.19 -17.41
CA VAL A 8 -7.44 1.84 -16.15
C VAL A 8 -6.66 0.86 -15.28
N ASP A 9 -5.53 1.31 -14.72
CA ASP A 9 -4.80 0.62 -13.67
C ASP A 9 -4.84 1.49 -12.42
N VAL A 10 -5.59 1.09 -11.39
CA VAL A 10 -5.74 1.89 -10.17
C VAL A 10 -4.62 1.66 -9.15
N THR A 11 -3.64 0.81 -9.50
CA THR A 11 -2.52 0.36 -8.65
C THR A 11 -1.22 0.27 -9.45
N TYR A 12 -0.75 1.40 -9.99
CA TYR A 12 0.41 1.45 -10.89
C TYR A 12 1.67 0.81 -10.28
N GLY A 13 2.01 1.13 -9.02
CA GLY A 13 3.16 0.59 -8.31
C GLY A 13 4.47 0.73 -9.10
N GLY A 14 5.11 -0.39 -9.40
CA GLY A 14 6.31 -0.44 -10.24
C GLY A 14 6.03 -0.42 -11.76
N GLY A 15 4.76 -0.34 -12.17
CA GLY A 15 4.34 -0.25 -13.57
C GLY A 15 4.35 -1.58 -14.34
N GLY A 16 4.58 -2.72 -13.69
CA GLY A 16 4.69 -4.02 -14.37
C GLY A 16 3.42 -4.41 -15.13
N HIS A 17 2.27 -4.37 -14.48
CA HIS A 17 0.97 -4.64 -15.09
C HIS A 17 0.61 -3.60 -16.16
N SER A 18 0.85 -2.34 -15.87
CA SER A 18 0.66 -1.24 -16.82
C SER A 18 1.49 -1.43 -18.09
N GLN A 19 2.75 -1.84 -17.99
CA GLN A 19 3.60 -2.14 -19.14
C GLN A 19 3.04 -3.30 -19.98
N GLU A 20 2.52 -4.34 -19.32
CA GLU A 20 1.93 -5.48 -20.02
C GLU A 20 0.64 -5.09 -20.75
N ILE A 21 -0.19 -4.22 -20.18
CA ILE A 21 -1.35 -3.65 -20.87
C ILE A 21 -0.88 -2.86 -22.10
N LEU A 22 0.11 -1.96 -21.94
CA LEU A 22 0.63 -1.12 -23.02
C LEU A 22 1.21 -1.91 -24.20
N LYS A 23 1.84 -3.08 -23.97
CA LYS A 23 2.31 -3.96 -25.07
C LYS A 23 1.19 -4.45 -25.96
N ASN A 24 -0.01 -4.57 -25.45
CA ASN A 24 -1.19 -5.04 -26.17
C ASN A 24 -2.02 -3.90 -26.80
N LEU A 25 -1.67 -2.63 -26.54
CA LEU A 25 -2.34 -1.48 -27.14
C LEU A 25 -1.65 -1.01 -28.40
N ASN A 26 -2.42 -0.53 -29.38
CA ASN A 26 -1.91 0.20 -30.54
C ASN A 26 -1.82 1.71 -30.24
N SER A 27 -1.50 2.53 -31.25
CA SER A 27 -1.35 4.00 -31.11
C SER A 27 -2.63 4.73 -30.69
N ASN A 28 -3.80 4.12 -30.85
CA ASN A 28 -5.10 4.72 -30.48
C ASN A 28 -5.54 4.29 -29.06
N GLY A 29 -4.95 3.23 -28.54
CA GLY A 29 -5.25 2.75 -27.17
C GLY A 29 -4.74 3.72 -26.12
N LYS A 30 -5.37 3.71 -24.93
CA LYS A 30 -4.99 4.57 -23.81
C LYS A 30 -4.98 3.77 -22.51
N LEU A 31 -4.01 4.10 -21.65
CA LEU A 31 -3.94 3.60 -20.29
C LEU A 31 -3.93 4.79 -19.32
N ILE A 32 -4.87 4.80 -18.38
CA ILE A 32 -4.89 5.75 -17.28
C ILE A 32 -4.50 4.99 -16.04
N ALA A 33 -3.38 5.35 -15.44
CA ALA A 33 -2.89 4.69 -14.24
C ALA A 33 -2.92 5.63 -13.04
N PHE A 34 -3.15 5.07 -11.86
CA PHE A 34 -3.20 5.80 -10.60
C PHE A 34 -2.20 5.24 -9.61
N ASP A 35 -1.52 6.14 -8.94
CA ASP A 35 -0.83 5.83 -7.70
C ASP A 35 -0.79 7.06 -6.79
N GLN A 36 -0.76 6.85 -5.50
CA GLN A 36 -0.60 7.92 -4.52
C GLN A 36 0.84 8.02 -3.99
N ASP A 37 1.68 7.01 -4.31
CA ASP A 37 3.07 6.96 -3.89
C ASP A 37 3.95 7.79 -4.82
N GLN A 38 4.79 8.65 -4.23
CA GLN A 38 5.72 9.48 -4.99
C GLN A 38 6.73 8.62 -5.77
N ASP A 39 7.21 7.55 -5.15
CA ASP A 39 8.19 6.65 -5.78
C ASP A 39 7.63 6.00 -7.06
N ALA A 40 6.34 5.65 -7.06
CA ALA A 40 5.66 5.11 -8.24
C ALA A 40 5.58 6.14 -9.38
N ILE A 41 5.34 7.41 -9.04
CA ILE A 41 5.26 8.49 -10.03
C ILE A 41 6.62 8.79 -10.68
N GLU A 42 7.69 8.75 -9.90
CA GLU A 42 9.05 8.98 -10.40
C GLU A 42 9.54 7.88 -11.34
N ASN A 43 9.02 6.67 -11.19
CA ASN A 43 9.30 5.52 -12.05
C ASN A 43 8.38 5.43 -13.29
N LYS A 44 7.72 6.53 -13.67
CA LYS A 44 6.80 6.57 -14.80
C LYS A 44 7.48 6.14 -16.11
N SER A 45 6.83 5.24 -16.86
CA SER A 45 7.18 4.94 -18.25
C SER A 45 6.96 6.16 -19.18
N ASN A 46 7.84 6.34 -20.17
CA ASN A 46 7.73 7.40 -21.18
C ASN A 46 6.75 7.08 -22.33
N ASP A 47 5.91 6.07 -22.19
CA ASP A 47 4.92 5.71 -23.21
C ASP A 47 3.85 6.81 -23.33
N SER A 48 3.66 7.33 -24.55
CA SER A 48 2.70 8.43 -24.82
C SER A 48 1.24 8.03 -24.61
N ARG A 49 0.94 6.73 -24.57
CA ARG A 49 -0.41 6.19 -24.31
C ARG A 49 -0.73 6.14 -22.83
N LEU A 50 0.29 6.33 -21.95
CA LEU A 50 0.15 6.29 -20.49
C LEU A 50 -0.12 7.67 -19.90
N ASN A 51 -1.26 7.81 -19.24
CA ASN A 51 -1.58 8.94 -18.37
C ASN A 51 -1.47 8.51 -16.90
N LEU A 52 -0.32 8.72 -16.28
CA LEU A 52 -0.13 8.41 -14.85
C LEU A 52 -0.57 9.60 -14.00
N VAL A 53 -1.51 9.33 -13.10
CA VAL A 53 -2.15 10.31 -12.21
C VAL A 53 -1.69 10.07 -10.78
N LYS A 54 -1.04 11.07 -10.16
CA LYS A 54 -0.72 11.05 -8.73
C LYS A 54 -1.96 11.35 -7.91
N SER A 55 -2.75 10.33 -7.63
CA SER A 55 -3.98 10.47 -6.84
C SER A 55 -4.41 9.14 -6.25
N ASN A 56 -5.24 9.23 -5.20
CA ASN A 56 -5.95 8.06 -4.73
C ASN A 56 -7.06 7.67 -5.72
N PHE A 57 -7.18 6.39 -6.03
CA PHE A 57 -8.16 5.86 -6.99
C PHE A 57 -9.62 6.10 -6.58
N LYS A 58 -9.91 6.46 -5.34
CA LYS A 58 -11.25 6.92 -4.94
C LYS A 58 -11.77 8.09 -5.77
N TYR A 59 -10.87 8.84 -6.42
CA TYR A 59 -11.21 9.95 -7.32
C TYR A 59 -11.25 9.52 -8.79
N LEU A 60 -11.27 8.23 -9.11
CA LEU A 60 -11.28 7.70 -10.46
C LEU A 60 -12.32 8.41 -11.35
N ASN A 61 -13.57 8.47 -10.92
CA ASN A 61 -14.65 9.08 -11.70
C ASN A 61 -14.39 10.57 -12.01
N ASN A 62 -13.78 11.31 -11.06
CA ASN A 62 -13.42 12.71 -11.28
C ASN A 62 -12.40 12.85 -12.41
N PHE A 63 -11.39 11.96 -12.45
CA PHE A 63 -10.37 11.98 -13.49
C PHE A 63 -10.88 11.47 -14.84
N LEU A 64 -11.73 10.44 -14.87
CA LEU A 64 -12.38 10.01 -16.11
C LEU A 64 -13.19 11.15 -16.73
N ASN A 65 -13.97 11.87 -15.93
CA ASN A 65 -14.70 13.06 -16.37
C ASN A 65 -13.75 14.17 -16.88
N TYR A 66 -12.64 14.43 -16.17
CA TYR A 66 -11.63 15.40 -16.58
C TYR A 66 -11.01 15.05 -17.94
N PHE A 67 -10.73 13.76 -18.18
CA PHE A 67 -10.23 13.26 -19.47
C PHE A 67 -11.32 13.10 -20.54
N LYS A 68 -12.59 13.39 -20.21
CA LYS A 68 -13.77 13.23 -21.08
C LYS A 68 -13.94 11.77 -21.55
N ILE A 69 -13.74 10.84 -20.64
CA ILE A 69 -13.89 9.41 -20.86
C ILE A 69 -15.18 8.96 -20.19
N ASN A 70 -16.12 8.50 -21.02
CA ASN A 70 -17.43 8.03 -20.52
C ASN A 70 -17.44 6.52 -20.28
N GLU A 71 -16.62 5.77 -21.02
CA GLU A 71 -16.57 4.32 -20.94
C GLU A 71 -15.12 3.83 -20.98
N ILE A 72 -14.82 2.74 -20.28
CA ILE A 72 -13.53 2.06 -20.27
C ILE A 72 -13.71 0.61 -20.67
N ASP A 73 -12.73 0.05 -21.39
CA ASP A 73 -12.73 -1.36 -21.83
C ASP A 73 -12.31 -2.32 -20.72
N GLY A 74 -11.59 -1.83 -19.71
CA GLY A 74 -11.20 -2.65 -18.57
C GLY A 74 -10.53 -1.87 -17.46
N LEU A 75 -10.60 -2.46 -16.25
CA LEU A 75 -9.98 -1.94 -15.05
C LEU A 75 -9.16 -3.03 -14.37
N LEU A 76 -7.92 -2.68 -14.00
CA LEU A 76 -7.04 -3.50 -13.17
C LEU A 76 -6.92 -2.86 -11.79
N ALA A 77 -6.99 -3.70 -10.76
CA ALA A 77 -6.78 -3.32 -9.37
C ALA A 77 -6.03 -4.45 -8.65
N ASP A 78 -4.73 -4.27 -8.42
CA ASP A 78 -3.90 -5.19 -7.65
C ASP A 78 -3.60 -4.57 -6.28
N PHE A 79 -4.53 -4.79 -5.34
CA PHE A 79 -4.44 -4.19 -4.02
C PHE A 79 -3.38 -4.87 -3.16
N GLY A 80 -2.42 -4.09 -2.71
CA GLY A 80 -1.34 -4.57 -1.84
C GLY A 80 -0.17 -3.59 -1.80
N ILE A 81 0.96 -4.09 -1.29
CA ILE A 81 2.23 -3.38 -1.29
C ILE A 81 3.04 -3.77 -2.51
N SER A 82 3.71 -2.80 -3.15
CA SER A 82 4.56 -3.08 -4.31
C SER A 82 5.89 -3.70 -3.90
N SER A 83 6.53 -4.45 -4.82
CA SER A 83 7.89 -4.97 -4.60
C SER A 83 8.88 -3.85 -4.25
N HIS A 84 8.75 -2.67 -4.89
CA HIS A 84 9.57 -1.51 -4.57
C HIS A 84 9.43 -1.07 -3.11
N GLN A 85 8.19 -1.03 -2.58
CA GLN A 85 7.92 -0.68 -1.18
C GLN A 85 8.49 -1.72 -0.20
N ILE A 86 8.47 -3.01 -0.56
CA ILE A 86 9.07 -4.08 0.24
C ILE A 86 10.61 -3.97 0.25
N ASP A 87 11.22 -3.67 -0.88
CA ASP A 87 12.67 -3.61 -1.03
C ASP A 87 13.29 -2.31 -0.48
N ASN A 88 12.50 -1.25 -0.40
CA ASN A 88 12.93 0.01 0.19
C ASN A 88 12.84 -0.03 1.73
N LYS A 89 14.02 -0.16 2.38
CA LYS A 89 14.11 -0.23 3.85
C LYS A 89 13.48 0.97 4.58
N ASP A 90 13.49 2.16 3.97
CA ASP A 90 13.02 3.38 4.63
C ASP A 90 11.49 3.48 4.69
N ARG A 91 10.78 2.59 3.97
CA ARG A 91 9.31 2.54 3.96
C ARG A 91 8.71 1.70 5.10
N GLY A 92 9.50 0.85 5.74
CA GLY A 92 9.06 0.04 6.89
C GLY A 92 8.10 -1.11 6.59
N PHE A 93 7.88 -1.47 5.32
CA PHE A 93 7.01 -2.59 4.94
C PHE A 93 7.66 -3.97 5.06
N SER A 94 8.99 -4.03 5.09
CA SER A 94 9.71 -5.30 5.08
C SER A 94 10.09 -5.76 6.48
N THR A 95 9.86 -7.05 6.75
CA THR A 95 10.35 -7.71 7.97
C THR A 95 11.83 -8.09 7.90
N ARG A 96 12.47 -7.95 6.71
CA ARG A 96 13.90 -8.24 6.49
C ARG A 96 14.82 -7.17 7.08
N PHE A 97 14.32 -5.95 7.25
CA PHE A 97 15.09 -4.81 7.73
C PHE A 97 14.55 -4.32 9.07
N ASN A 98 15.44 -3.79 9.91
CA ASN A 98 15.03 -3.02 11.08
C ASN A 98 14.94 -1.54 10.68
N SER A 99 13.76 -1.09 10.35
CA SER A 99 13.46 0.22 9.78
C SER A 99 12.57 1.04 10.70
N LYS A 100 12.45 2.34 10.41
CA LYS A 100 11.41 3.17 11.05
C LYS A 100 10.04 2.55 10.79
N LEU A 101 9.16 2.61 11.78
CA LEU A 101 7.80 2.08 11.69
C LEU A 101 6.90 3.10 10.97
N ASP A 102 7.11 3.26 9.65
CA ASP A 102 6.37 4.19 8.80
C ASP A 102 5.12 3.54 8.19
N MET A 103 5.28 2.64 7.25
CA MET A 103 4.25 1.85 6.55
C MET A 103 3.17 2.69 5.85
N ARG A 104 3.41 3.96 5.54
CA ARG A 104 2.46 4.79 4.79
C ARG A 104 2.52 4.48 3.30
N MET A 105 1.38 4.20 2.68
CA MET A 105 1.27 4.07 1.22
C MET A 105 1.52 5.41 0.52
N ASN A 106 1.11 6.50 1.15
CA ASN A 106 1.41 7.86 0.72
C ASN A 106 2.23 8.55 1.82
N SER A 107 3.51 8.80 1.54
CA SER A 107 4.44 9.43 2.48
C SER A 107 4.05 10.85 2.91
N ALA A 108 3.15 11.52 2.17
CA ALA A 108 2.60 12.83 2.55
C ALA A 108 1.51 12.75 3.63
N GLN A 109 1.01 11.56 3.98
CA GLN A 109 0.05 11.41 5.08
C GLN A 109 0.74 11.69 6.42
N LYS A 110 -0.03 12.23 7.38
CA LYS A 110 0.50 12.58 8.70
C LYS A 110 0.64 11.38 9.64
N ILE A 111 -0.26 10.40 9.50
CA ILE A 111 -0.34 9.24 10.39
C ILE A 111 0.46 8.10 9.78
N ASP A 112 1.49 7.67 10.48
CA ASP A 112 2.33 6.51 10.19
C ASP A 112 2.02 5.35 11.15
N ALA A 113 2.62 4.19 10.93
CA ALA A 113 2.41 3.04 11.81
C ALA A 113 2.96 3.27 13.22
N LYS A 114 4.03 4.09 13.38
CA LYS A 114 4.54 4.49 14.69
C LYS A 114 3.48 5.24 15.49
N THR A 115 2.81 6.21 14.88
CA THR A 115 1.70 6.95 15.49
C THR A 115 0.57 6.01 15.90
N ILE A 116 0.19 5.09 15.02
CA ILE A 116 -0.89 4.14 15.31
C ILE A 116 -0.56 3.29 16.55
N VAL A 117 0.60 2.65 16.60
CA VAL A 117 0.93 1.73 17.71
C VAL A 117 1.18 2.44 19.03
N ASN A 118 1.66 3.71 18.99
CA ASN A 118 1.98 4.43 20.23
C ASN A 118 0.82 5.27 20.77
N ASP A 119 -0.04 5.85 19.90
CA ASP A 119 -0.99 6.87 20.32
C ASP A 119 -2.44 6.40 20.30
N TYR A 120 -2.78 5.39 19.48
CA TYR A 120 -4.16 4.90 19.39
C TYR A 120 -4.57 4.20 20.69
N ASP A 121 -5.84 4.37 21.07
CA ASP A 121 -6.41 3.71 22.25
C ASP A 121 -6.62 2.20 22.00
N LYS A 122 -7.05 1.50 23.06
CA LYS A 122 -7.25 0.05 23.03
C LYS A 122 -8.27 -0.35 21.96
N ASP A 123 -9.39 0.34 21.91
CA ASP A 123 -10.51 -0.02 21.03
C ASP A 123 -10.15 0.21 19.55
N GLN A 124 -9.44 1.29 19.28
CA GLN A 124 -8.92 1.61 17.94
C GLN A 124 -7.91 0.55 17.46
N LEU A 125 -6.98 0.14 18.31
CA LEU A 125 -6.02 -0.92 17.98
C LEU A 125 -6.71 -2.27 17.78
N GLU A 126 -7.65 -2.65 18.66
CA GLU A 126 -8.43 -3.88 18.50
C GLU A 126 -9.22 -3.88 17.21
N TYR A 127 -9.84 -2.74 16.84
CA TYR A 127 -10.56 -2.59 15.59
C TYR A 127 -9.65 -2.83 14.37
N ILE A 128 -8.46 -2.22 14.36
CA ILE A 128 -7.50 -2.36 13.26
C ILE A 128 -7.04 -3.82 13.13
N PHE A 129 -6.56 -4.42 14.22
CA PHE A 129 -6.02 -5.77 14.18
C PHE A 129 -7.08 -6.82 13.89
N LYS A 130 -8.32 -6.62 14.32
CA LYS A 130 -9.43 -7.52 14.03
C LYS A 130 -9.90 -7.42 12.59
N ASN A 131 -10.17 -6.19 12.11
CA ASN A 131 -10.91 -6.00 10.87
C ASN A 131 -9.99 -5.86 9.64
N PHE A 132 -8.78 -5.35 9.81
CA PHE A 132 -7.81 -5.20 8.72
C PHE A 132 -6.67 -6.20 8.82
N GLY A 133 -6.22 -6.52 10.03
CA GLY A 133 -5.21 -7.54 10.25
C GLY A 133 -5.76 -8.97 10.29
N GLU A 134 -7.08 -9.13 10.39
CA GLU A 134 -7.76 -10.44 10.48
C GLU A 134 -7.19 -11.34 11.62
N LEU A 135 -6.62 -10.73 12.64
CA LEU A 135 -5.97 -11.45 13.73
C LEU A 135 -6.98 -12.04 14.69
N ARG A 136 -6.97 -13.37 14.87
CA ARG A 136 -7.82 -14.04 15.86
C ARG A 136 -7.48 -13.65 17.30
N ASN A 137 -6.21 -13.38 17.58
CA ASN A 137 -5.69 -13.03 18.90
C ASN A 137 -5.49 -11.51 19.07
N TYR A 138 -6.23 -10.69 18.32
CA TYR A 138 -6.10 -9.23 18.30
C TYR A 138 -6.07 -8.58 19.68
N LYS A 139 -6.88 -9.06 20.65
CA LYS A 139 -6.88 -8.55 22.03
C LYS A 139 -5.54 -8.72 22.71
N LYS A 140 -4.93 -9.93 22.61
CA LYS A 140 -3.59 -10.19 23.19
C LYS A 140 -2.51 -9.35 22.53
N VAL A 141 -2.60 -9.16 21.22
CA VAL A 141 -1.69 -8.28 20.46
C VAL A 141 -1.81 -6.85 20.96
N THR A 142 -3.02 -6.32 21.06
CA THR A 142 -3.28 -4.96 21.59
C THR A 142 -2.77 -4.78 23.02
N GLU A 143 -3.09 -5.69 23.92
CA GLU A 143 -2.63 -5.65 25.32
C GLU A 143 -1.10 -5.65 25.39
N LYS A 144 -0.44 -6.47 24.58
CA LYS A 144 1.02 -6.54 24.54
C LYS A 144 1.63 -5.24 24.06
N ILE A 145 1.11 -4.64 22.99
CA ILE A 145 1.56 -3.34 22.47
C ILE A 145 1.39 -2.26 23.54
N ILE A 146 0.20 -2.15 24.14
CA ILE A 146 -0.08 -1.14 25.18
C ILE A 146 0.87 -1.29 26.36
N SER A 147 1.12 -2.52 26.82
CA SER A 147 2.02 -2.76 27.95
C SER A 147 3.47 -2.40 27.66
N GLU A 148 3.94 -2.61 26.41
CA GLU A 148 5.32 -2.32 26.04
C GLU A 148 5.53 -0.85 25.72
N ARG A 149 4.58 -0.19 25.01
CA ARG A 149 4.68 1.26 24.73
C ARG A 149 4.66 2.13 25.98
N ALA A 150 4.02 1.63 27.07
CA ALA A 150 4.04 2.30 28.38
C ALA A 150 5.43 2.35 29.01
N LYS A 151 6.34 1.44 28.64
CA LYS A 151 7.73 1.39 29.11
C LYS A 151 8.64 2.25 28.25
N ARG A 152 8.48 2.22 26.93
CA ARG A 152 9.21 3.01 25.94
C ARG A 152 8.45 3.04 24.63
N PRO A 153 8.57 4.12 23.83
CA PRO A 153 7.98 4.19 22.50
C PRO A 153 8.46 3.05 21.59
N ILE A 154 7.55 2.56 20.76
CA ILE A 154 7.83 1.55 19.71
C ILE A 154 8.20 2.33 18.45
N GLU A 155 9.45 2.28 18.02
CA GLU A 155 9.95 3.15 16.96
C GLU A 155 10.26 2.44 15.65
N THR A 156 10.61 1.15 15.74
CA THR A 156 11.09 0.38 14.60
C THR A 156 10.26 -0.87 14.35
N THR A 157 10.34 -1.37 13.12
CA THR A 157 9.77 -2.68 12.74
C THR A 157 10.35 -3.81 13.58
N GLY A 158 11.64 -3.71 13.94
CA GLY A 158 12.31 -4.65 14.84
C GLY A 158 11.80 -4.62 16.28
N ASP A 159 11.46 -3.42 16.81
CA ASP A 159 10.83 -3.31 18.13
C ASP A 159 9.48 -3.99 18.12
N LEU A 160 8.64 -3.68 17.14
CA LEU A 160 7.30 -4.28 17.01
C LEU A 160 7.39 -5.80 16.84
N LYS A 161 8.30 -6.27 15.98
CA LYS A 161 8.54 -7.72 15.79
C LYS A 161 8.92 -8.42 17.09
N LYS A 162 9.85 -7.85 17.87
CA LYS A 162 10.24 -8.42 19.19
C LYS A 162 9.08 -8.48 20.17
N ILE A 163 8.24 -7.45 20.19
CA ILE A 163 7.07 -7.38 21.07
C ILE A 163 6.07 -8.47 20.72
N LEU A 164 5.84 -8.71 19.44
CA LEU A 164 4.82 -9.63 18.95
C LEU A 164 5.29 -11.07 18.80
N SER A 165 6.59 -11.33 18.68
CA SER A 165 7.15 -12.67 18.46
C SER A 165 6.64 -13.74 19.45
N PRO A 166 6.40 -13.47 20.76
CA PRO A 166 5.84 -14.48 21.66
C PRO A 166 4.38 -14.87 21.38
N LEU A 167 3.67 -14.06 20.58
CA LEU A 167 2.25 -14.25 20.24
C LEU A 167 2.05 -14.91 18.88
N VAL A 168 3.13 -15.06 18.11
CA VAL A 168 3.11 -15.56 16.73
C VAL A 168 3.66 -16.98 16.70
N LYS A 169 2.95 -17.89 16.04
CA LYS A 169 3.53 -19.21 15.74
C LYS A 169 4.55 -19.04 14.62
N VAL A 170 5.69 -19.72 14.71
CA VAL A 170 6.81 -19.66 13.75
C VAL A 170 6.35 -19.80 12.27
N LYS A 171 5.27 -20.52 11.99
CA LYS A 171 4.69 -20.64 10.64
C LYS A 171 3.96 -19.39 10.13
N ASP A 172 3.61 -18.46 11.00
CA ASP A 172 2.76 -17.30 10.67
C ASP A 172 3.54 -15.97 10.78
N GLU A 173 4.85 -16.02 11.01
CA GLU A 173 5.67 -14.82 11.27
C GLU A 173 5.57 -13.78 10.13
N ASN A 174 5.59 -14.26 8.87
CA ASN A 174 5.50 -13.39 7.70
C ASN A 174 4.08 -12.87 7.40
N LYS A 175 3.06 -13.41 8.07
CA LYS A 175 1.66 -12.99 7.92
C LYS A 175 1.26 -11.96 8.97
N PHE A 176 2.05 -11.82 10.03
CA PHE A 176 1.74 -10.99 11.20
C PHE A 176 2.33 -9.57 11.11
N LEU A 177 3.30 -9.40 10.25
CA LEU A 177 4.01 -8.16 9.95
C LEU A 177 3.91 -7.88 8.44
#